data_cffb19661747cd1dece891db215e2de1
#
_entry.id   cffb19661747cd1dece891db215e2de1
#
_cell.length_a   1.000
_cell.length_b   1.000
_cell.length_c   1.000
_cell.angle_alpha   90.00
_cell.angle_beta   90.00
_cell.angle_gamma   90.00
#
_symmetry.space_group_name_H-M   'P 1'
#
loop_
_entity.id
_entity.type
_entity.pdbx_description
1 polymer ?
#
loop_
_entity_poly.entity_id
_entity_poly.type
_entity_poly.pdbx_seq_one_letter_code
_entity_poly.pdbx_strand_id
1 'polypeptide(L)' 'KYGIQNYGIREVTVNEQNPQAVGFYEHLGFKTYKRTDHDEEGNPYPLLYMKLM' A
#
# COMPACT_ATOMS: atom_id res chain seq x y z
N LYS A 1 15.81 -3.46 -5.75
CA LYS A 1 15.43 -3.77 -5.51
C LYS A 1 15.01 -4.39 -4.99
N TYR A 2 14.78 -4.35 -4.85
CA TYR A 2 14.16 -4.78 -4.14
C TYR A 2 13.51 -5.60 -4.21
N GLY A 3 13.32 -5.70 -4.30
CA GLY A 3 12.60 -6.40 -4.32
C GLY A 3 12.25 -7.21 -4.95
N ILE A 4 12.33 -7.18 -5.42
CA ILE A 4 11.90 -7.81 -5.96
C ILE A 4 11.91 -8.84 -6.03
N GLN A 5 12.15 -8.96 -5.95
CA GLN A 5 12.06 -9.91 -5.91
C GLN A 5 11.20 -10.54 -5.56
N ASN A 6 10.64 -10.16 -5.51
CA ASN A 6 9.86 -10.68 -5.07
C ASN A 6 8.84 -11.33 -5.52
N TYR A 7 8.95 -11.88 -6.22
CA TYR A 7 7.95 -12.75 -6.47
C TYR A 7 7.22 -13.09 -5.25
N GLY A 8 6.15 -13.02 -5.01
CA GLY A 8 5.46 -13.20 -3.77
C GLY A 8 5.04 -11.93 -3.13
N ILE A 9 5.42 -10.82 -3.71
CA ILE A 9 4.97 -9.55 -3.19
C ILE A 9 3.56 -9.31 -3.69
N ARG A 10 2.62 -9.48 -2.79
CA ARG A 10 1.21 -9.30 -3.11
C ARG A 10 0.55 -8.28 -2.20
N GLU A 11 1.34 -7.63 -1.36
CA GLU A 11 0.82 -6.64 -0.44
C GLU A 11 1.73 -5.44 -0.45
N VAL A 12 1.12 -4.26 -0.40
CA VAL A 12 1.87 -3.01 -0.34
C VAL A 12 1.20 -2.12 0.69
N THR A 13 1.99 -1.22 1.25
CA THR A 13 1.49 -0.21 2.17
C THR A 13 1.67 1.13 1.50
N VAL A 14 0.59 1.88 1.37
CA VAL A 14 0.58 3.12 0.63
C VAL A 14 0.02 4.22 1.51
N ASN A 15 0.63 5.41 1.45
CA ASN A 15 0.11 6.56 2.17
C ASN A 15 -1.17 7.03 1.48
N GLU A 16 -2.25 7.11 2.26
CA GLU A 16 -3.55 7.52 1.71
C GLU A 16 -3.49 8.92 1.08
N GLN A 17 -2.57 9.74 1.57
CA GLN A 17 -2.44 11.11 1.07
C GLN A 17 -1.68 11.18 -0.23
N ASN A 18 -1.31 10.04 -0.78
CA ASN A 18 -0.65 9.97 -2.08
C ASN A 18 -1.58 9.29 -3.08
N PRO A 19 -2.54 10.04 -3.65
CA PRO A 19 -3.54 9.42 -4.53
C PRO A 19 -2.94 8.81 -5.80
N GLN A 20 -1.80 9.33 -6.24
CA GLN A 20 -1.17 8.76 -7.43
C GLN A 20 -0.68 7.34 -7.16
N ALA A 21 -0.08 7.11 -6.00
CA ALA A 21 0.38 5.77 -5.67
C ALA A 21 -0.80 4.84 -5.46
N VAL A 22 -1.84 5.32 -4.80
CA VAL A 22 -3.04 4.51 -4.58
C VAL A 22 -3.63 4.09 -5.92
N GLY A 23 -3.79 5.05 -6.84
CA GLY A 23 -4.34 4.76 -8.15
C GLY A 23 -3.48 3.80 -8.93
N PHE A 24 -2.16 3.97 -8.82
CA PHE A 24 -1.22 3.10 -9.51
C PHE A 24 -1.42 1.63 -9.08
N TYR A 25 -1.49 1.40 -7.78
CA TYR A 25 -1.63 0.03 -7.30
C TYR A 25 -3.02 -0.53 -7.59
N GLU A 26 -4.05 0.32 -7.52
CA GLU A 26 -5.40 -0.14 -7.87
C GLU A 26 -5.45 -0.54 -9.33
N HIS A 27 -4.75 0.20 -10.17
CA HIS A 27 -4.70 -0.12 -11.59
C HIS A 27 -4.04 -1.47 -11.85
N LEU A 28 -3.11 -1.84 -10.99
CA LEU A 28 -2.43 -3.13 -11.10
C LEU A 28 -3.27 -4.28 -10.54
N GLY A 29 -4.38 -3.98 -9.91
CA GLY A 29 -5.24 -5.01 -9.37
C GLY A 29 -5.21 -5.13 -7.86
N PHE A 30 -4.45 -4.27 -7.20
CA PHE A 30 -4.42 -4.28 -5.74
C PHE A 30 -5.70 -3.70 -5.17
N LYS A 31 -6.12 -4.22 -4.03
CA LYS A 31 -7.30 -3.73 -3.34
C LYS A 31 -6.98 -3.48 -1.88
N THR A 32 -7.51 -2.38 -1.37
CA THR A 32 -7.31 -2.04 0.03
C THR A 32 -8.11 -2.97 0.92
N TYR A 33 -7.44 -3.59 1.88
CA TYR A 33 -8.12 -4.46 2.81
C TYR A 33 -8.02 -3.96 4.24
N LYS A 34 -7.20 -2.94 4.47
CA LYS A 34 -7.02 -2.40 5.81
C LYS A 34 -6.59 -0.95 5.70
N ARG A 35 -6.97 -0.15 6.66
CA ARG A 35 -6.56 1.24 6.72
C ARG A 35 -6.23 1.56 8.18
N THR A 36 -5.17 2.33 8.38
CA THR A 36 -4.81 2.81 9.71
C THR A 36 -4.72 4.33 9.66
N ASP A 37 -4.91 4.97 10.81
CA ASP A 37 -4.84 6.41 10.92
C ASP A 37 -3.42 6.91 11.13
N HIS A 38 -2.51 6.00 11.41
CA HIS A 38 -1.12 6.36 11.71
C HIS A 38 -0.20 5.42 10.96
N ASP A 39 1.02 5.89 10.70
CA ASP A 39 2.02 5.00 10.15
C ASP A 39 2.57 4.12 11.27
N GLU A 40 3.54 3.28 10.95
CA GLU A 40 4.06 2.32 11.91
C GLU A 40 4.88 2.98 13.01
N GLU A 41 5.23 4.24 12.81
CA GLU A 41 5.99 4.99 13.80
C GLU A 41 5.10 5.89 14.65
N GLY A 42 3.80 5.83 14.42
CA GLY A 42 2.88 6.62 15.20
C GLY A 42 2.66 8.04 14.67
N ASN A 43 3.19 8.35 13.50
CA ASN A 43 2.96 9.65 12.89
C ASN A 43 1.54 9.71 12.31
N PRO A 44 0.95 10.90 12.23
CA PRO A 44 -0.45 11.02 11.78
C PRO A 44 -0.57 10.92 10.25
N TYR A 45 -0.07 9.85 9.69
CA TYR A 45 -0.15 9.61 8.26
C TYR A 45 -0.96 8.35 8.02
N PRO A 46 -2.16 8.49 7.47
CA PRO A 46 -3.00 7.31 7.23
C PRO A 46 -2.38 6.42 6.16
N LEU A 47 -2.39 5.13 6.44
CA LEU A 47 -1.84 4.14 5.52
C LEU A 47 -2.93 3.22 5.03
N LEU A 48 -2.82 2.86 3.75
CA LEU A 48 -3.69 1.87 3.15
C LEU A 48 -2.87 0.61 2.91
N TYR A 49 -3.37 -0.49 3.41
CA TYR A 49 -2.74 -1.79 3.19
C TYR A 49 -3.49 -2.44 2.04
N MET A 50 -2.81 -2.65 0.94
CA MET A 50 -3.41 -3.14 -0.27
C MET A 50 -2.84 -4.50 -0.61
N LYS A 51 -3.65 -5.30 -1.25
CA LYS A 51 -3.33 -6.68 -1.51
C LYS A 51 -3.75 -7.04 -2.92
N LEU A 52 -2.92 -7.80 -3.59
CA LEU A 52 -3.23 -8.28 -4.92
C LEU A 52 -4.01 -9.57 -4.79
N MET A 53 -5.17 -9.61 -5.40
CA MET A 53 -6.05 -10.77 -5.33
C MET A 53 -5.74 -11.79 -6.40
#